data_b62670f5b6b8495f7ef77e3336af57b3
#
_entry.id   b62670f5b6b8495f7ef77e3336af57b3
#
_cell.length_a   1.000
_cell.length_b   1.000
_cell.length_c   1.000
_cell.angle_alpha   90.00
_cell.angle_beta   90.00
_cell.angle_gamma   90.00
#
_symmetry.space_group_name_H-M   'P 1'
#
loop_
_entity.id
_entity.type
_entity.pdbx_description
1 polymer ?
#
loop_
_entity_poly.entity_id
_entity_poly.type
_entity_poly.pdbx_seq_one_letter_code
_entity_poly.pdbx_strand_id
1 'polypeptide(L)' 'MTPEEKQKRLEEIRDQIDRIDAQLVELLSQRAQCAIEVGKVKGTDNTPFFTPERERRIYNKLAKINQGP' A
#
# COMPACT_ATOMS: atom_id res chain seq x y z
N MET A 1 3.44 -22.41 -26.47
CA MET A 1 2.14 -21.86 -25.99
C MET A 1 1.35 -21.34 -27.17
N THR A 2 0.13 -21.80 -27.36
CA THR A 2 -0.72 -21.32 -28.44
C THR A 2 -1.25 -19.92 -28.13
N PRO A 3 -1.72 -19.18 -29.13
CA PRO A 3 -2.33 -17.88 -28.86
C PRO A 3 -3.51 -17.92 -27.90
N GLU A 4 -4.28 -18.98 -27.93
CA GLU A 4 -5.43 -19.18 -27.03
C GLU A 4 -4.97 -19.40 -25.58
N GLU A 5 -3.91 -20.18 -25.41
CA GLU A 5 -3.32 -20.41 -24.09
C GLU A 5 -2.71 -19.14 -23.51
N LYS A 6 -2.05 -18.34 -24.34
CA LYS A 6 -1.51 -17.05 -23.94
C LYS A 6 -2.61 -16.12 -23.45
N GLN A 7 -3.71 -16.05 -24.20
CA GLN A 7 -4.83 -15.19 -23.85
C GLN A 7 -5.45 -15.60 -22.52
N LYS A 8 -5.65 -16.89 -22.33
CA LYS A 8 -6.16 -17.44 -21.08
C LYS A 8 -5.25 -17.11 -19.90
N ARG A 9 -3.95 -17.29 -20.10
CA ARG A 9 -2.97 -17.00 -19.04
C ARG A 9 -2.93 -15.52 -18.71
N LEU A 10 -3.04 -14.65 -19.70
CA LEU A 10 -3.10 -13.21 -19.49
C LEU A 10 -4.33 -12.81 -18.69
N GLU A 11 -5.46 -13.41 -18.97
CA GLU A 11 -6.69 -13.14 -18.21
C GLU A 11 -6.55 -13.57 -16.76
N GLU A 12 -5.94 -14.72 -16.49
CA GLU A 12 -5.69 -15.20 -15.15
C GLU A 12 -4.78 -14.24 -14.38
N ILE A 13 -3.72 -13.75 -15.02
CA ILE A 13 -2.79 -12.80 -14.41
C ILE A 13 -3.48 -11.47 -14.11
N ARG A 14 -4.30 -10.99 -15.04
CA ARG A 14 -5.07 -9.75 -14.83
C ARG A 14 -6.03 -9.87 -13.67
N ASP A 15 -6.68 -11.02 -13.53
CA ASP A 15 -7.56 -11.27 -12.39
C ASP A 15 -6.79 -11.25 -11.08
N GLN A 16 -5.57 -11.80 -11.07
CA GLN A 16 -4.70 -11.73 -9.89
C GLN A 16 -4.31 -10.29 -9.57
N ILE A 17 -3.97 -9.50 -10.57
CA ILE A 17 -3.64 -8.09 -10.40
C ILE A 17 -4.83 -7.34 -9.82
N ASP A 18 -6.03 -7.58 -10.32
CA ASP A 18 -7.24 -6.92 -9.83
C ASP A 18 -7.48 -7.22 -8.36
N ARG A 19 -7.26 -8.46 -7.94
CA ARG A 19 -7.41 -8.84 -6.53
C ARG A 19 -6.35 -8.18 -5.65
N ILE A 20 -5.12 -8.11 -6.14
CA ILE A 20 -4.04 -7.44 -5.42
C ILE A 20 -4.34 -5.95 -5.29
N ASP A 21 -4.81 -5.34 -6.36
CA ASP A 21 -5.17 -3.91 -6.35
C ASP A 21 -6.29 -3.63 -5.34
N ALA A 22 -7.28 -4.50 -5.26
CA ALA A 22 -8.36 -4.37 -4.28
C ALA A 22 -7.82 -4.45 -2.85
N GLN A 23 -6.88 -5.35 -2.60
CA GLN A 23 -6.23 -5.47 -1.29
C GLN A 23 -5.38 -4.24 -0.98
N LEU A 24 -4.70 -3.69 -1.97
CA LEU A 24 -3.93 -2.47 -1.79
C LEU A 24 -4.82 -1.30 -1.38
N VAL A 25 -5.94 -1.13 -2.06
CA VAL A 25 -6.90 -0.07 -1.73
C VAL A 25 -7.41 -0.23 -0.30
N GLU A 26 -7.74 -1.47 0.09
CA GLU A 26 -8.22 -1.76 1.44
C GLU A 26 -7.15 -1.41 2.49
N LEU A 27 -5.90 -1.79 2.24
CA LEU A 27 -4.80 -1.50 3.15
C LEU A 27 -4.52 0.00 3.24
N LEU A 28 -4.61 0.72 2.12
CA LEU A 28 -4.47 2.16 2.10
C LEU A 28 -5.59 2.84 2.92
N SER A 29 -6.81 2.32 2.81
CA SER A 29 -7.93 2.82 3.60
C SER A 29 -7.70 2.61 5.09
N GLN A 30 -7.21 1.44 5.48
CA GLN A 30 -6.87 1.14 6.87
C GLN A 30 -5.77 2.07 7.38
N ARG A 31 -4.75 2.29 6.56
CA ARG A 31 -3.65 3.20 6.91
C ARG A 31 -4.15 4.63 7.09
N ALA A 32 -5.03 5.07 6.21
CA ALA A 32 -5.63 6.41 6.31
C ALA A 32 -6.43 6.55 7.61
N GLN A 33 -7.16 5.51 7.99
CA GLN A 33 -7.92 5.52 9.23
C GLN A 33 -6.99 5.64 10.45
N CYS A 34 -5.88 4.90 10.43
CA CYS A 34 -4.88 5.01 11.49
C CYS A 34 -4.27 6.40 11.55
N ALA A 35 -4.01 7.01 10.41
CA ALA A 35 -3.49 8.37 10.34
C ALA A 35 -4.47 9.38 10.96
N ILE A 36 -5.76 9.20 10.71
CA ILE A 36 -6.79 10.03 11.31
C ILE A 36 -6.78 9.89 12.83
N GLU A 37 -6.65 8.67 13.33
CA GLU A 37 -6.58 8.41 14.76
C GLU A 37 -5.35 9.05 15.40
N VAL A 38 -4.20 8.98 14.74
CA VAL A 38 -2.99 9.65 15.20
C VAL A 38 -3.23 11.16 15.29
N GLY A 39 -3.90 11.73 14.31
CA GLY A 39 -4.24 13.15 14.30
C GLY A 39 -5.13 13.53 15.48
N LYS A 40 -6.10 12.67 15.82
CA LYS A 40 -6.97 12.92 16.97
C LYS A 40 -6.20 12.90 18.29
N VAL A 41 -5.26 11.98 18.44
CA VAL A 41 -4.44 11.86 19.65
C VAL A 41 -3.52 13.08 19.78
N LYS A 42 -2.92 13.54 18.69
CA LYS A 42 -1.97 14.66 18.72
C LYS A 42 -2.62 16.02 18.54
N GLY A 43 -3.88 16.08 18.17
CA GLY A 43 -4.55 17.32 17.79
C GLY A 43 -4.63 18.38 18.86
N THR A 44 -4.53 18.00 20.15
CA THR A 44 -4.58 18.94 21.27
C THR A 44 -3.24 19.61 21.54
N ASP A 45 -2.14 19.08 20.98
CA ASP A 45 -0.78 19.52 21.27
C ASP A 45 -0.17 20.38 20.18
N ASN A 46 -0.91 20.71 19.15
CA ASN A 46 -0.40 21.39 17.94
C ASN A 46 0.78 20.65 17.28
N THR A 47 0.88 19.35 17.54
CA THR A 47 1.93 18.53 16.95
C THR A 47 1.61 18.32 15.48
N PRO A 48 2.59 18.45 14.58
CA PRO A 48 2.33 18.22 13.16
C PRO A 48 1.80 16.82 12.89
N PHE A 49 0.78 16.73 12.08
CA PHE A 49 0.18 15.48 11.64
C PHE A 49 1.17 14.65 10.82
N PHE A 50 2.00 15.33 10.06
CA PHE A 50 3.01 14.73 9.20
C PHE A 50 4.39 14.95 9.84
N THR A 51 5.14 13.87 10.02
CA THR A 51 6.50 13.91 10.55
C THR A 51 7.45 13.33 9.51
N PRO A 52 8.32 14.16 8.89
CA PRO A 52 9.22 13.68 7.87
C PRO A 52 10.12 12.54 8.31
N GLU A 53 10.56 12.55 9.58
CA GLU A 53 11.41 11.49 10.13
C GLU A 53 10.71 10.14 10.13
N ARG A 54 9.43 10.12 10.51
CA ARG A 54 8.68 8.87 10.53
C ARG A 54 8.44 8.35 9.11
N GLU A 55 8.11 9.24 8.18
CA GLU A 55 7.91 8.84 6.78
C GLU A 55 9.20 8.27 6.20
N ARG A 56 10.34 8.87 6.53
CA ARG A 56 11.64 8.36 6.11
C ARG A 56 11.90 6.96 6.66
N ARG A 57 11.57 6.72 7.92
CA ARG A 57 11.72 5.39 8.54
C ARG A 57 10.84 4.35 7.84
N ILE A 58 9.63 4.73 7.51
CA ILE A 58 8.69 3.85 6.82
C ILE A 58 9.23 3.48 5.45
N TYR A 59 9.68 4.46 4.68
CA TYR A 59 10.23 4.21 3.35
C TYR A 59 11.49 3.35 3.42
N ASN A 60 12.38 3.63 4.36
CA ASN A 60 13.59 2.82 4.55
C ASN A 60 13.26 1.38 4.92
N LYS A 61 12.29 1.19 5.80
CA LYS A 61 11.84 -0.14 6.19
C LYS A 61 11.24 -0.90 5.01
N LEU A 62 10.39 -0.24 4.25
CA LEU A 62 9.76 -0.86 3.07
C LEU A 62 10.82 -1.19 2.01
N ALA A 63 11.81 -0.32 1.83
CA ALA A 63 12.88 -0.58 0.88
C ALA A 63 13.70 -1.81 1.26
N LYS A 64 13.94 -2.02 2.56
CA LYS A 64 14.65 -3.21 3.04
C LYS A 64 13.85 -4.50 2.85
N ILE A 65 12.53 -4.40 3.00
CA ILE A 65 11.64 -5.56 2.84
C ILE A 65 11.43 -5.88 1.37
N ASN A 66 11.45 -4.86 0.51
CA ASN A 66 11.21 -5.04 -0.91
C ASN A 66 12.38 -5.77 -1.57
N GLN A 67 12.15 -7.02 -1.96
CA GLN A 67 13.15 -7.86 -2.63
C GLN A 67 12.89 -7.96 -4.13
N GLY A 68 11.88 -7.29 -4.61
CA GLY A 68 11.50 -7.32 -6.01
C GLY A 68 12.00 -6.11 -6.78
N PRO A 69 11.86 -6.16 -8.10
CA PRO A 69 12.18 -5.03 -8.95
C PRO A 69 11.19 -3.86 -8.75
#